data_1075be538bd86709dba78fe637551306
#
_entry.id   1075be538bd86709dba78fe637551306
#
_cell.length_a   1.000
_cell.length_b   1.000
_cell.length_c   1.000
_cell.angle_alpha   90.00
_cell.angle_beta   90.00
_cell.angle_gamma   90.00
#
_symmetry.space_group_name_H-M   'P 1'
#
loop_
_entity.id
_entity.type
_entity.pdbx_description
1 polymer ?
#
loop_
_entity_poly.entity_id
_entity_poly.type
_entity_poly.pdbx_seq_one_letter_code
_entity_poly.pdbx_strand_id
1 'polypeptide(L)'
;LEKPKPGLLPTFILPDESGNLKAVTDSTPIIRRLDREVSDRNTIPLDPALAFLNYLLEDYADEWGTKFMFHYRWHDKKDAENAGTILPLQMMGTMPDEMLNNFKTMISKRQIDRLWVVGSNNDTAPIIDASLRRLLQILEKHFVSYPYLIGKRPSSSDFALFGQFSQLVNFDPTPREIIHEVSMRTVAWVGVIEDLSGLEVSDDDWFKYEDIPSTIKELLTEIGKGYVPALLANAKAIENEEKEWETEIDGCIWRQKSFPYQAKCLMWINEEYNLLSDIDKVKVNDLLKGTGCERLIVS
;
A
#
# COMPACT_ATOMS: atom_id res chain seq x y z
N LEU A 1 12.51 -11.62 -24.82
CA LEU A 1 12.87 -10.89 -23.61
C LEU A 1 12.93 -11.85 -22.43
N GLU A 2 13.93 -11.69 -21.57
CA GLU A 2 14.01 -12.43 -20.31
C GLU A 2 12.86 -12.06 -19.40
N LYS A 3 12.21 -13.07 -18.77
CA LYS A 3 11.13 -12.82 -17.84
C LYS A 3 11.69 -12.22 -16.54
N PRO A 4 11.11 -11.15 -16.01
CA PRO A 4 11.57 -10.57 -14.76
C PRO A 4 11.37 -11.55 -13.58
N LYS A 5 12.21 -11.43 -12.59
CA LYS A 5 12.12 -12.18 -11.32
C LYS A 5 12.07 -11.18 -10.15
N PRO A 6 10.94 -11.17 -9.42
CA PRO A 6 9.72 -11.98 -9.58
C PRO A 6 8.88 -11.59 -10.80
N GLY A 7 8.08 -12.55 -11.32
CA GLY A 7 7.13 -12.29 -12.40
C GLY A 7 5.84 -11.68 -11.86
N LEU A 8 5.82 -10.36 -11.71
CA LEU A 8 4.69 -9.59 -11.20
C LEU A 8 3.96 -8.87 -12.34
N LEU A 9 2.73 -8.45 -12.10
CA LEU A 9 1.97 -7.56 -12.97
C LEU A 9 1.80 -6.20 -12.26
N PRO A 10 1.82 -5.09 -13.01
CA PRO A 10 2.08 -5.01 -14.44
C PRO A 10 3.56 -5.29 -14.77
N THR A 11 3.82 -5.81 -15.99
CA THR A 11 5.16 -5.90 -16.57
C THR A 11 5.28 -4.89 -17.69
N PHE A 12 6.23 -3.98 -17.58
CA PHE A 12 6.55 -2.98 -18.59
C PHE A 12 7.75 -3.43 -19.43
N ILE A 13 7.74 -3.10 -20.71
CA ILE A 13 8.89 -3.28 -21.61
C ILE A 13 9.49 -1.91 -21.86
N LEU A 14 10.62 -1.65 -21.22
CA LEU A 14 11.29 -0.35 -21.25
C LEU A 14 12.74 -0.51 -21.77
N PRO A 15 13.29 0.50 -22.48
CA PRO A 15 14.70 0.47 -22.88
C PRO A 15 15.60 0.66 -21.65
N ASP A 16 16.74 -0.03 -21.61
CA ASP A 16 17.84 0.25 -20.70
C ASP A 16 18.69 1.45 -21.20
N GLU A 17 19.74 1.80 -20.45
CA GLU A 17 20.65 2.92 -20.80
C GLU A 17 21.33 2.73 -22.15
N SER A 18 21.46 1.50 -22.64
CA SER A 18 21.99 1.17 -23.96
C SER A 18 20.93 1.08 -25.05
N GLY A 19 19.65 1.35 -24.74
CA GLY A 19 18.53 1.26 -25.65
C GLY A 19 17.98 -0.16 -25.86
N ASN A 20 18.48 -1.17 -25.14
CA ASN A 20 17.95 -2.53 -25.25
C ASN A 20 16.68 -2.67 -24.45
N LEU A 21 15.66 -3.29 -25.04
CA LEU A 21 14.38 -3.53 -24.36
C LEU A 21 14.53 -4.57 -23.25
N LYS A 22 14.05 -4.23 -22.05
CA LYS A 22 13.97 -5.11 -20.88
C LYS A 22 12.55 -5.15 -20.32
N ALA A 23 12.15 -6.32 -19.84
CA ALA A 23 10.93 -6.48 -19.07
C ALA A 23 11.22 -6.13 -17.61
N VAL A 24 10.50 -5.13 -17.09
CA VAL A 24 10.62 -4.62 -15.71
C VAL A 24 9.29 -4.75 -14.98
N THR A 25 9.36 -5.06 -13.70
CA THR A 25 8.21 -5.17 -12.78
C THR A 25 8.48 -4.37 -11.53
N ASP A 26 7.49 -4.28 -10.65
CA ASP A 26 7.49 -3.46 -9.46
C ASP A 26 7.10 -1.99 -9.75
N SER A 27 6.00 -1.55 -9.14
CA SER A 27 5.41 -0.23 -9.40
C SER A 27 6.31 0.91 -8.97
N THR A 28 6.91 0.86 -7.80
CA THR A 28 7.73 1.95 -7.24
C THR A 28 8.91 2.35 -8.14
N PRO A 29 9.82 1.44 -8.57
CA PRO A 29 10.90 1.81 -9.47
C PRO A 29 10.40 2.22 -10.87
N ILE A 30 9.28 1.66 -11.35
CA ILE A 30 8.69 2.04 -12.64
C ILE A 30 8.14 3.47 -12.56
N ILE A 31 7.37 3.81 -11.54
CA ILE A 31 6.82 5.16 -11.32
C ILE A 31 7.97 6.18 -11.24
N ARG A 32 8.99 5.92 -10.42
CA ARG A 32 10.16 6.80 -10.28
C ARG A 32 10.91 7.01 -11.57
N ARG A 33 11.00 5.98 -12.41
CA ARG A 33 11.60 6.10 -13.72
C ARG A 33 10.74 6.96 -14.64
N LEU A 34 9.46 6.67 -14.75
CA LEU A 34 8.54 7.42 -15.62
C LEU A 34 8.39 8.88 -15.19
N ASP A 35 8.38 9.14 -13.88
CA ASP A 35 8.33 10.49 -13.32
C ASP A 35 9.55 11.35 -13.72
N ARG A 36 10.72 10.73 -13.92
CA ARG A 36 11.92 11.41 -14.45
C ARG A 36 11.93 11.58 -15.95
N GLU A 37 11.29 10.66 -16.69
CA GLU A 37 11.27 10.65 -18.17
C GLU A 37 10.14 11.51 -18.75
N VAL A 38 9.06 11.74 -18.00
CA VAL A 38 7.89 12.49 -18.43
C VAL A 38 7.71 13.72 -17.54
N SER A 39 7.78 14.91 -18.14
CA SER A 39 7.53 16.19 -17.45
C SER A 39 6.04 16.47 -17.26
N ASP A 40 5.74 17.44 -16.41
CA ASP A 40 4.45 18.13 -16.22
C ASP A 40 3.35 17.35 -15.47
N ARG A 41 3.49 16.03 -15.31
CA ARG A 41 2.53 15.19 -14.57
C ARG A 41 3.20 14.33 -13.49
N ASN A 42 4.25 14.86 -12.88
CA ASN A 42 4.97 14.16 -11.82
C ASN A 42 4.03 13.73 -10.69
N THR A 43 4.25 12.53 -10.18
CA THR A 43 3.50 11.94 -9.06
C THR A 43 4.27 11.98 -7.74
N ILE A 44 5.52 12.45 -7.80
CA ILE A 44 6.41 12.63 -6.64
C ILE A 44 6.62 14.12 -6.41
N PRO A 45 6.36 14.65 -5.20
CA PRO A 45 6.60 16.05 -4.87
C PRO A 45 8.06 16.47 -5.08
N LEU A 46 8.27 17.73 -5.49
CA LEU A 46 9.62 18.27 -5.67
C LEU A 46 10.31 18.64 -4.33
N ASP A 47 9.55 19.00 -3.29
CA ASP A 47 10.10 19.21 -1.95
C ASP A 47 10.58 17.87 -1.38
N PRO A 48 11.87 17.73 -0.97
CA PRO A 48 12.41 16.45 -0.56
C PRO A 48 11.77 15.87 0.71
N ALA A 49 11.30 16.71 1.63
CA ALA A 49 10.60 16.24 2.84
C ALA A 49 9.21 15.69 2.50
N LEU A 50 8.49 16.34 1.56
CA LEU A 50 7.23 15.81 1.04
C LEU A 50 7.43 14.57 0.18
N ALA A 51 8.50 14.50 -0.60
CA ALA A 51 8.85 13.30 -1.37
C ALA A 51 9.11 12.10 -0.45
N PHE A 52 9.79 12.30 0.67
CA PHE A 52 9.97 11.26 1.69
C PHE A 52 8.63 10.86 2.34
N LEU A 53 7.79 11.83 2.69
CA LEU A 53 6.44 11.55 3.20
C LEU A 53 5.65 10.71 2.20
N ASN A 54 5.63 11.12 0.93
CA ASN A 54 4.98 10.38 -0.15
C ASN A 54 5.50 8.93 -0.24
N TYR A 55 6.81 8.75 -0.16
CA TYR A 55 7.42 7.41 -0.18
C TYR A 55 6.95 6.53 0.98
N LEU A 56 6.92 7.07 2.19
CA LEU A 56 6.45 6.33 3.37
C LEU A 56 4.97 5.97 3.28
N LEU A 57 4.13 6.86 2.72
CA LEU A 57 2.71 6.59 2.51
C LEU A 57 2.48 5.56 1.40
N GLU A 58 3.26 5.60 0.32
CA GLU A 58 3.26 4.62 -0.77
C GLU A 58 3.60 3.23 -0.23
N ASP A 59 4.74 3.12 0.48
CA ASP A 59 5.20 1.86 1.07
C ASP A 59 4.19 1.27 2.09
N TYR A 60 3.58 2.12 2.93
CA TYR A 60 2.49 1.71 3.82
C TYR A 60 1.28 1.17 3.05
N ALA A 61 0.87 1.84 1.98
CA ALA A 61 -0.27 1.41 1.18
C ALA A 61 0.00 0.07 0.49
N ASP A 62 1.20 -0.12 -0.02
CA ASP A 62 1.59 -1.36 -0.69
C ASP A 62 1.76 -2.52 0.30
N GLU A 63 2.39 -2.30 1.46
CA GLU A 63 2.78 -3.38 2.37
C GLU A 63 1.75 -3.65 3.47
N TRP A 64 1.15 -2.61 4.05
CA TRP A 64 0.11 -2.76 5.06
C TRP A 64 -1.29 -2.80 4.45
N GLY A 65 -1.56 -1.97 3.45
CA GLY A 65 -2.82 -1.98 2.70
C GLY A 65 -3.11 -3.33 2.04
N THR A 66 -2.08 -4.00 1.52
CA THR A 66 -2.19 -5.37 1.00
C THR A 66 -2.68 -6.37 2.06
N LYS A 67 -2.37 -6.16 3.36
CA LYS A 67 -2.91 -7.02 4.43
C LYS A 67 -4.43 -6.91 4.52
N PHE A 68 -4.99 -5.70 4.38
CA PHE A 68 -6.44 -5.50 4.33
C PHE A 68 -7.05 -6.26 3.16
N MET A 69 -6.56 -5.99 1.95
CA MET A 69 -7.11 -6.57 0.73
C MET A 69 -7.06 -8.10 0.74
N PHE A 70 -5.91 -8.67 1.08
CA PHE A 70 -5.73 -10.12 1.05
C PHE A 70 -6.48 -10.83 2.18
N HIS A 71 -6.52 -10.22 3.39
CA HIS A 71 -7.30 -10.72 4.53
C HIS A 71 -8.78 -10.79 4.17
N TYR A 72 -9.40 -9.68 3.82
CA TYR A 72 -10.84 -9.66 3.52
C TYR A 72 -11.20 -10.58 2.36
N ARG A 73 -10.38 -10.66 1.33
CA ARG A 73 -10.66 -11.52 0.17
C ARG A 73 -10.66 -13.02 0.48
N TRP A 74 -9.82 -13.47 1.41
CA TRP A 74 -9.56 -14.90 1.56
C TRP A 74 -9.81 -15.47 2.95
N HIS A 75 -9.96 -14.64 3.99
CA HIS A 75 -10.16 -15.10 5.36
C HIS A 75 -11.61 -15.56 5.57
N ASP A 76 -12.59 -14.77 5.14
CA ASP A 76 -13.99 -15.09 5.31
C ASP A 76 -14.54 -15.90 4.13
N LYS A 77 -15.41 -16.87 4.45
CA LYS A 77 -16.01 -17.76 3.46
C LYS A 77 -16.78 -17.00 2.38
N LYS A 78 -17.55 -15.97 2.74
CA LYS A 78 -18.36 -15.15 1.82
C LYS A 78 -17.49 -14.52 0.74
N ASP A 79 -16.38 -13.92 1.14
CA ASP A 79 -15.46 -13.21 0.23
C ASP A 79 -14.61 -14.19 -0.58
N ALA A 80 -14.13 -15.28 0.04
CA ALA A 80 -13.41 -16.34 -0.66
C ALA A 80 -14.28 -17.02 -1.73
N GLU A 81 -15.58 -17.22 -1.49
CA GLU A 81 -16.54 -17.72 -2.47
C GLU A 81 -16.72 -16.74 -3.64
N ASN A 82 -16.84 -15.44 -3.34
CA ASN A 82 -16.91 -14.39 -4.35
C ASN A 82 -15.64 -14.37 -5.22
N ALA A 83 -14.47 -14.24 -4.60
CA ALA A 83 -13.20 -14.15 -5.29
C ALA A 83 -12.88 -15.42 -6.09
N GLY A 84 -13.09 -16.60 -5.50
CA GLY A 84 -12.87 -17.88 -6.17
C GLY A 84 -13.76 -18.10 -7.39
N THR A 85 -14.90 -17.43 -7.45
CA THR A 85 -15.82 -17.50 -8.61
C THR A 85 -15.45 -16.44 -9.66
N ILE A 86 -15.27 -15.19 -9.26
CA ILE A 86 -15.13 -14.07 -10.20
C ILE A 86 -13.74 -14.03 -10.84
N LEU A 87 -12.66 -14.29 -10.08
CA LEU A 87 -11.31 -14.21 -10.62
C LEU A 87 -11.06 -15.13 -11.82
N PRO A 88 -11.46 -16.43 -11.81
CA PRO A 88 -11.34 -17.26 -13.00
C PRO A 88 -12.14 -16.75 -14.20
N LEU A 89 -13.36 -16.25 -13.98
CA LEU A 89 -14.19 -15.68 -15.04
C LEU A 89 -13.58 -14.42 -15.64
N GLN A 90 -12.98 -13.55 -14.84
CA GLN A 90 -12.26 -12.37 -15.33
C GLN A 90 -11.01 -12.74 -16.16
N MET A 91 -10.34 -13.84 -15.81
CA MET A 91 -9.15 -14.29 -16.53
C MET A 91 -9.47 -14.86 -17.93
N MET A 92 -10.62 -15.50 -18.10
CA MET A 92 -10.94 -16.26 -19.32
C MET A 92 -12.21 -15.76 -20.04
N GLY A 93 -12.96 -14.83 -19.45
CA GLY A 93 -14.23 -14.29 -20.00
C GLY A 93 -15.39 -15.28 -19.96
N THR A 94 -15.26 -16.42 -20.61
CA THR A 94 -16.28 -17.51 -20.63
C THR A 94 -15.65 -18.82 -20.19
N MET A 95 -16.37 -19.58 -19.36
CA MET A 95 -15.89 -20.83 -18.80
C MET A 95 -17.06 -21.78 -18.50
N PRO A 96 -17.00 -23.09 -18.93
CA PRO A 96 -17.99 -24.08 -18.51
C PRO A 96 -17.98 -24.29 -16.99
N ASP A 97 -19.14 -24.62 -16.40
CA ASP A 97 -19.32 -24.74 -14.95
C ASP A 97 -18.36 -25.74 -14.31
N GLU A 98 -18.11 -26.88 -14.95
CA GLU A 98 -17.14 -27.87 -14.43
C GLU A 98 -15.74 -27.30 -14.32
N MET A 99 -15.30 -26.58 -15.35
CA MET A 99 -13.99 -25.93 -15.39
C MET A 99 -13.92 -24.81 -14.33
N LEU A 100 -14.97 -23.99 -14.21
CA LEU A 100 -15.07 -22.94 -13.20
C LEU A 100 -14.93 -23.50 -11.79
N ASN A 101 -15.66 -24.57 -11.47
CA ASN A 101 -15.60 -25.20 -10.14
C ASN A 101 -14.19 -25.75 -9.81
N ASN A 102 -13.49 -26.32 -10.80
CA ASN A 102 -12.12 -26.78 -10.62
C ASN A 102 -11.15 -25.62 -10.36
N PHE A 103 -11.22 -24.54 -11.15
CA PHE A 103 -10.40 -23.34 -10.96
C PHE A 103 -10.70 -22.65 -9.63
N LYS A 104 -11.97 -22.50 -9.28
CA LYS A 104 -12.42 -21.95 -8.01
C LYS A 104 -11.79 -22.69 -6.82
N THR A 105 -11.88 -24.03 -6.84
CA THR A 105 -11.33 -24.86 -5.78
C THR A 105 -9.81 -24.69 -5.68
N MET A 106 -9.12 -24.71 -6.82
CA MET A 106 -7.66 -24.58 -6.88
C MET A 106 -7.19 -23.21 -6.39
N ILE A 107 -7.80 -22.10 -6.89
CA ILE A 107 -7.36 -20.75 -6.54
C ILE A 107 -7.68 -20.44 -5.08
N SER A 108 -8.89 -20.77 -4.61
CA SER A 108 -9.29 -20.52 -3.21
C SER A 108 -8.37 -21.25 -2.26
N LYS A 109 -8.15 -22.56 -2.46
CA LYS A 109 -7.22 -23.34 -1.63
C LYS A 109 -5.83 -22.71 -1.62
N ARG A 110 -5.27 -22.41 -2.79
CA ARG A 110 -3.93 -21.81 -2.91
C ARG A 110 -3.80 -20.50 -2.13
N GLN A 111 -4.80 -19.63 -2.22
CA GLN A 111 -4.72 -18.31 -1.61
C GLN A 111 -5.02 -18.36 -0.10
N ILE A 112 -5.97 -19.17 0.33
CA ILE A 112 -6.23 -19.40 1.76
C ILE A 112 -4.99 -19.98 2.45
N ASP A 113 -4.33 -20.96 1.83
CA ASP A 113 -3.08 -21.55 2.34
C ASP A 113 -1.93 -20.51 2.44
N ARG A 114 -2.08 -19.31 1.84
CA ARG A 114 -1.11 -18.22 1.84
C ARG A 114 -1.48 -17.03 2.73
N LEU A 115 -2.57 -17.07 3.48
CA LEU A 115 -2.95 -16.01 4.41
C LEU A 115 -1.83 -15.65 5.41
N TRP A 116 -0.97 -16.60 5.72
CA TRP A 116 0.22 -16.36 6.54
C TRP A 116 1.18 -15.30 5.98
N VAL A 117 1.23 -15.09 4.66
CA VAL A 117 2.12 -14.09 4.03
C VAL A 117 1.79 -12.68 4.51
N VAL A 118 0.51 -12.39 4.69
CA VAL A 118 0.02 -11.12 5.22
C VAL A 118 -0.23 -11.16 6.73
N GLY A 119 0.08 -12.28 7.39
CA GLY A 119 -0.12 -12.47 8.82
C GLY A 119 -1.58 -12.63 9.25
N SER A 120 -2.48 -12.92 8.29
CA SER A 120 -3.91 -13.06 8.55
C SER A 120 -4.24 -14.42 9.15
N ASN A 121 -4.90 -14.40 10.30
CA ASN A 121 -5.46 -15.54 11.02
C ASN A 121 -6.54 -15.05 12.01
N ASN A 122 -7.15 -15.94 12.78
CA ASN A 122 -8.23 -15.59 13.70
C ASN A 122 -7.80 -14.62 14.82
N ASP A 123 -6.53 -14.65 15.24
CA ASP A 123 -6.02 -13.79 16.31
C ASP A 123 -5.73 -12.37 15.78
N THR A 124 -5.26 -12.27 14.53
CA THR A 124 -4.90 -10.99 13.91
C THR A 124 -6.06 -10.33 13.16
N ALA A 125 -7.12 -11.07 12.81
CA ALA A 125 -8.28 -10.54 12.13
C ALA A 125 -8.90 -9.30 12.80
N PRO A 126 -9.10 -9.25 14.13
CA PRO A 126 -9.61 -8.05 14.79
C PRO A 126 -8.67 -6.84 14.69
N ILE A 127 -7.35 -7.07 14.65
CA ILE A 127 -6.35 -6.01 14.51
C ILE A 127 -6.42 -5.41 13.10
N ILE A 128 -6.55 -6.27 12.08
CA ILE A 128 -6.67 -5.86 10.67
C ILE A 128 -7.95 -5.05 10.47
N ASP A 129 -9.10 -5.53 10.99
CA ASP A 129 -10.37 -4.80 10.91
C ASP A 129 -10.30 -3.44 11.60
N ALA A 130 -9.79 -3.38 12.83
CA ALA A 130 -9.67 -2.14 13.58
C ALA A 130 -8.74 -1.13 12.88
N SER A 131 -7.62 -1.58 12.30
CA SER A 131 -6.69 -0.75 11.55
C SER A 131 -7.36 -0.18 10.28
N LEU A 132 -8.08 -1.00 9.50
CA LEU A 132 -8.82 -0.51 8.34
C LEU A 132 -9.87 0.54 8.74
N ARG A 133 -10.66 0.30 9.79
CA ARG A 133 -11.68 1.26 10.24
C ARG A 133 -11.10 2.59 10.69
N ARG A 134 -9.95 2.58 11.39
CA ARG A 134 -9.25 3.82 11.77
C ARG A 134 -8.72 4.56 10.54
N LEU A 135 -8.10 3.85 9.61
CA LEU A 135 -7.66 4.44 8.34
C LEU A 135 -8.83 5.11 7.61
N LEU A 136 -9.97 4.42 7.48
CA LEU A 136 -11.17 4.97 6.84
C LEU A 136 -11.69 6.23 7.55
N GLN A 137 -11.68 6.28 8.88
CA GLN A 137 -12.08 7.46 9.64
C GLN A 137 -11.14 8.65 9.42
N ILE A 138 -9.84 8.39 9.26
CA ILE A 138 -8.84 9.42 8.94
C ILE A 138 -9.07 9.93 7.51
N LEU A 139 -9.24 9.04 6.54
CA LEU A 139 -9.52 9.40 5.14
C LEU A 139 -10.84 10.15 4.98
N GLU A 140 -11.90 9.76 5.72
CA GLU A 140 -13.18 10.48 5.71
C GLU A 140 -13.02 11.94 6.15
N LYS A 141 -12.18 12.21 7.16
CA LYS A 141 -11.84 13.57 7.59
C LYS A 141 -10.96 14.29 6.58
N HIS A 142 -9.95 13.60 6.05
CA HIS A 142 -8.99 14.18 5.13
C HIS A 142 -9.65 14.66 3.83
N PHE A 143 -10.48 13.81 3.25
CA PHE A 143 -11.20 14.08 2.00
C PHE A 143 -12.35 15.10 2.14
N VAL A 144 -12.57 15.66 3.32
CA VAL A 144 -13.43 16.86 3.48
C VAL A 144 -12.80 18.09 2.80
N SER A 145 -11.47 18.22 2.89
CA SER A 145 -10.76 19.43 2.48
C SER A 145 -9.74 19.20 1.37
N TYR A 146 -9.27 17.99 1.22
CA TYR A 146 -8.19 17.65 0.28
C TYR A 146 -8.60 16.47 -0.60
N PRO A 147 -8.49 16.59 -1.95
CA PRO A 147 -8.88 15.52 -2.86
C PRO A 147 -7.88 14.36 -2.91
N TYR A 148 -6.63 14.58 -2.47
CA TYR A 148 -5.55 13.60 -2.48
C TYR A 148 -4.71 13.69 -1.21
N LEU A 149 -3.88 12.67 -0.94
CA LEU A 149 -3.13 12.55 0.32
C LEU A 149 -2.16 13.72 0.56
N ILE A 150 -1.53 14.25 -0.49
CA ILE A 150 -0.48 15.27 -0.37
C ILE A 150 -0.85 16.57 -1.11
N GLY A 151 -2.13 16.88 -1.23
CA GLY A 151 -2.57 18.16 -1.80
C GLY A 151 -3.78 18.06 -2.71
N LYS A 152 -3.73 18.84 -3.82
CA LYS A 152 -4.80 18.92 -4.82
C LYS A 152 -4.51 18.13 -6.09
N ARG A 153 -3.37 17.45 -6.15
CA ARG A 153 -2.97 16.57 -7.25
C ARG A 153 -2.58 15.19 -6.71
N PRO A 154 -2.83 14.10 -7.47
CA PRO A 154 -2.51 12.76 -7.04
C PRO A 154 -0.99 12.55 -6.97
N SER A 155 -0.56 11.87 -5.93
CA SER A 155 0.80 11.40 -5.72
C SER A 155 0.93 9.89 -5.96
N SER A 156 2.15 9.36 -5.99
CA SER A 156 2.36 7.92 -6.09
C SER A 156 1.74 7.16 -4.91
N SER A 157 1.70 7.77 -3.72
CA SER A 157 1.01 7.21 -2.56
C SER A 157 -0.51 7.10 -2.73
N ASP A 158 -1.14 8.02 -3.47
CA ASP A 158 -2.56 7.91 -3.83
C ASP A 158 -2.79 6.72 -4.75
N PHE A 159 -1.93 6.49 -5.73
CA PHE A 159 -2.06 5.34 -6.63
C PHE A 159 -1.81 4.01 -5.93
N ALA A 160 -0.86 3.94 -5.00
CA ALA A 160 -0.63 2.76 -4.16
C ALA A 160 -1.88 2.45 -3.31
N LEU A 161 -2.42 3.46 -2.64
CA LEU A 161 -3.64 3.33 -1.86
C LEU A 161 -4.84 2.92 -2.73
N PHE A 162 -4.99 3.54 -3.91
CA PHE A 162 -6.02 3.20 -4.89
C PHE A 162 -5.92 1.73 -5.33
N GLY A 163 -4.73 1.22 -5.54
CA GLY A 163 -4.50 -0.18 -5.90
C GLY A 163 -5.17 -1.16 -4.93
N GLN A 164 -5.13 -0.86 -3.63
CA GLN A 164 -5.80 -1.67 -2.60
C GLN A 164 -7.29 -1.34 -2.48
N PHE A 165 -7.63 -0.06 -2.42
CA PHE A 165 -9.00 0.37 -2.19
C PHE A 165 -9.93 0.12 -3.37
N SER A 166 -9.46 0.12 -4.61
CA SER A 166 -10.23 -0.29 -5.78
C SER A 166 -10.75 -1.73 -5.64
N GLN A 167 -9.97 -2.61 -5.01
CA GLN A 167 -10.36 -3.98 -4.71
C GLN A 167 -11.33 -4.05 -3.53
N LEU A 168 -11.01 -3.38 -2.43
CA LEU A 168 -11.82 -3.36 -1.21
C LEU A 168 -13.20 -2.73 -1.42
N VAL A 169 -13.31 -1.70 -2.26
CA VAL A 169 -14.58 -1.00 -2.55
C VAL A 169 -15.39 -1.71 -3.63
N ASN A 170 -14.74 -2.21 -4.70
CA ASN A 170 -15.46 -2.64 -5.89
C ASN A 170 -15.59 -4.17 -6.01
N PHE A 171 -14.71 -4.94 -5.36
CA PHE A 171 -14.62 -6.37 -5.61
C PHE A 171 -15.08 -7.24 -4.43
N ASP A 172 -14.59 -6.99 -3.22
CA ASP A 172 -14.81 -7.87 -2.07
C ASP A 172 -16.03 -7.43 -1.25
N PRO A 173 -17.06 -8.30 -1.02
CA PRO A 173 -18.33 -7.91 -0.42
C PRO A 173 -18.21 -7.32 1.00
N THR A 174 -17.45 -7.97 1.88
CA THR A 174 -17.36 -7.57 3.30
C THR A 174 -16.68 -6.20 3.48
N PRO A 175 -15.46 -5.94 2.93
CA PRO A 175 -14.86 -4.62 3.09
C PRO A 175 -15.64 -3.53 2.37
N ARG A 176 -16.34 -3.86 1.28
CA ARG A 176 -17.26 -2.93 0.62
C ARG A 176 -18.33 -2.41 1.59
N GLU A 177 -19.01 -3.32 2.31
CA GLU A 177 -20.01 -2.95 3.31
C GLU A 177 -19.41 -2.04 4.38
N ILE A 178 -18.24 -2.38 4.91
CA ILE A 178 -17.52 -1.60 5.93
C ILE A 178 -17.17 -0.20 5.42
N ILE A 179 -16.63 -0.10 4.20
CA ILE A 179 -16.18 1.19 3.66
C ILE A 179 -17.37 2.10 3.38
N HIS A 180 -18.48 1.55 2.85
CA HIS A 180 -19.71 2.30 2.66
C HIS A 180 -20.33 2.78 3.99
N GLU A 181 -20.18 2.03 5.08
CA GLU A 181 -20.63 2.44 6.41
C GLU A 181 -19.75 3.55 6.99
N VAL A 182 -18.42 3.45 6.86
CA VAL A 182 -17.46 4.27 7.60
C VAL A 182 -17.00 5.51 6.83
N SER A 183 -16.82 5.40 5.51
CA SER A 183 -16.21 6.47 4.69
C SER A 183 -16.77 6.53 3.28
N MET A 184 -17.88 7.21 3.09
CA MET A 184 -18.44 7.47 1.76
C MET A 184 -17.54 8.33 0.88
N ARG A 185 -16.69 9.18 1.47
CA ARG A 185 -15.71 9.96 0.71
C ARG A 185 -14.62 9.08 0.12
N THR A 186 -14.19 8.04 0.83
CA THR A 186 -13.26 7.04 0.25
C THR A 186 -13.90 6.28 -0.92
N VAL A 187 -15.19 5.93 -0.83
CA VAL A 187 -15.91 5.33 -1.97
C VAL A 187 -15.91 6.26 -3.19
N ALA A 188 -16.25 7.53 -2.98
CA ALA A 188 -16.26 8.53 -4.05
C ALA A 188 -14.84 8.78 -4.61
N TRP A 189 -13.85 8.84 -3.75
CA TRP A 189 -12.44 9.04 -4.10
C TRP A 189 -11.91 7.91 -5.02
N VAL A 190 -12.24 6.65 -4.74
CA VAL A 190 -11.90 5.53 -5.62
C VAL A 190 -12.46 5.75 -7.02
N GLY A 191 -13.73 6.19 -7.14
CA GLY A 191 -14.34 6.49 -8.44
C GLY A 191 -13.70 7.68 -9.17
N VAL A 192 -13.16 8.67 -8.42
CA VAL A 192 -12.45 9.81 -9.02
C VAL A 192 -11.08 9.39 -9.55
N ILE A 193 -10.33 8.58 -8.81
CA ILE A 193 -8.99 8.13 -9.24
C ILE A 193 -9.06 7.15 -10.42
N GLU A 194 -10.16 6.47 -10.62
CA GLU A 194 -10.35 5.54 -11.74
C GLU A 194 -10.09 6.20 -13.10
N ASP A 195 -10.42 7.49 -13.26
CA ASP A 195 -10.13 8.24 -14.48
C ASP A 195 -9.68 9.68 -14.17
N LEU A 196 -8.39 9.92 -14.29
CA LEU A 196 -7.74 11.22 -14.11
C LEU A 196 -7.28 11.85 -15.43
N SER A 197 -7.75 11.36 -16.57
CA SER A 197 -7.28 11.78 -17.90
C SER A 197 -7.49 13.27 -18.18
N GLY A 198 -8.53 13.88 -17.62
CA GLY A 198 -8.84 15.31 -17.78
C GLY A 198 -8.31 16.21 -16.65
N LEU A 199 -7.58 15.67 -15.68
CA LEU A 199 -7.08 16.46 -14.57
C LEU A 199 -5.89 17.32 -15.00
N GLU A 200 -6.02 18.64 -14.88
CA GLU A 200 -4.91 19.58 -14.98
C GLU A 200 -4.25 19.69 -13.61
N VAL A 201 -2.92 19.64 -13.56
CA VAL A 201 -2.13 19.71 -12.34
C VAL A 201 -1.02 20.74 -12.44
N SER A 202 -0.64 21.32 -11.31
CA SER A 202 0.48 22.25 -11.20
C SER A 202 1.34 21.91 -9.97
N ASP A 203 2.55 22.47 -9.89
CA ASP A 203 3.43 22.25 -8.73
C ASP A 203 2.91 22.98 -7.48
N ASP A 204 2.07 23.99 -7.62
CA ASP A 204 1.40 24.67 -6.51
C ASP A 204 0.26 23.83 -5.89
N ASP A 205 -0.10 22.71 -6.50
CA ASP A 205 -1.12 21.79 -5.98
C ASP A 205 -0.58 20.84 -4.88
N TRP A 206 0.73 20.74 -4.71
CA TRP A 206 1.32 20.07 -3.56
C TRP A 206 1.13 20.87 -2.28
N PHE A 207 1.03 20.18 -1.14
CA PHE A 207 1.16 20.87 0.14
C PHE A 207 2.50 21.63 0.21
N LYS A 208 2.49 22.76 0.90
CA LYS A 208 3.72 23.30 1.48
C LYS A 208 3.94 22.60 2.81
N TYR A 209 5.19 22.41 3.20
CA TYR A 209 5.51 21.72 4.45
C TYR A 209 4.76 22.34 5.65
N GLU A 210 4.64 23.67 5.70
CA GLU A 210 3.99 24.42 6.77
C GLU A 210 2.47 24.22 6.81
N ASP A 211 1.89 23.78 5.69
CA ASP A 211 0.44 23.62 5.50
C ASP A 211 -0.02 22.15 5.57
N ILE A 212 0.89 21.23 5.96
CA ILE A 212 0.53 19.80 6.11
C ILE A 212 -0.57 19.67 7.16
N PRO A 213 -1.75 19.13 6.80
CA PRO A 213 -2.88 19.05 7.71
C PRO A 213 -2.67 18.01 8.82
N SER A 214 -3.36 18.23 9.95
CA SER A 214 -3.33 17.29 11.09
C SER A 214 -3.76 15.87 10.75
N THR A 215 -4.59 15.69 9.71
CA THR A 215 -5.01 14.37 9.21
C THR A 215 -3.85 13.54 8.69
N ILE A 216 -2.80 14.15 8.16
CA ILE A 216 -1.55 13.44 7.81
C ILE A 216 -0.84 12.96 9.07
N LYS A 217 -0.82 13.74 10.14
CA LYS A 217 -0.25 13.30 11.41
C LYS A 217 -1.07 12.16 12.04
N GLU A 218 -2.40 12.21 11.91
CA GLU A 218 -3.28 11.10 12.31
C GLU A 218 -2.95 9.82 11.50
N LEU A 219 -2.74 9.96 10.18
CA LEU A 219 -2.35 8.85 9.30
C LEU A 219 -0.99 8.27 9.69
N LEU A 220 0.02 9.12 9.91
CA LEU A 220 1.34 8.67 10.39
C LEU A 220 1.24 7.98 11.75
N THR A 221 0.34 8.41 12.62
CA THR A 221 0.10 7.76 13.92
C THR A 221 -0.51 6.36 13.75
N GLU A 222 -1.43 6.18 12.79
CA GLU A 222 -1.96 4.85 12.44
C GLU A 222 -0.87 3.93 11.85
N ILE A 223 0.00 4.47 10.98
CA ILE A 223 1.17 3.78 10.44
C ILE A 223 2.09 3.33 11.59
N GLY A 224 2.40 4.25 12.51
CA GLY A 224 3.23 3.99 13.68
C GLY A 224 2.67 2.94 14.63
N LYS A 225 1.34 2.82 14.69
CA LYS A 225 0.63 1.88 15.55
C LYS A 225 0.63 0.44 15.00
N GLY A 226 0.44 0.29 13.69
CA GLY A 226 0.27 -1.01 13.04
C GLY A 226 1.50 -1.46 12.24
N TYR A 227 1.84 -0.70 11.23
CA TYR A 227 2.87 -1.07 10.25
C TYR A 227 4.28 -1.06 10.84
N VAL A 228 4.64 -0.01 11.58
CA VAL A 228 6.00 0.15 12.12
C VAL A 228 6.43 -1.02 13.01
N PRO A 229 5.66 -1.44 14.05
CA PRO A 229 6.08 -2.56 14.88
C PRO A 229 6.22 -3.87 14.08
N ALA A 230 5.36 -4.13 13.09
CA ALA A 230 5.45 -5.31 12.24
C ALA A 230 6.72 -5.28 11.38
N LEU A 231 7.02 -4.14 10.76
CA LEU A 231 8.19 -3.98 9.90
C LEU A 231 9.49 -4.16 10.67
N LEU A 232 9.60 -3.53 11.84
CA LEU A 232 10.78 -3.64 12.71
C LEU A 232 10.98 -5.06 13.25
N ALA A 233 9.91 -5.73 13.70
CA ALA A 233 9.99 -7.10 14.19
C ALA A 233 10.42 -8.07 13.09
N ASN A 234 9.86 -7.92 11.88
CA ASN A 234 10.25 -8.74 10.74
C ASN A 234 11.70 -8.49 10.32
N ALA A 235 12.15 -7.24 10.27
CA ALA A 235 13.54 -6.91 9.90
C ALA A 235 14.53 -7.52 10.90
N LYS A 236 14.25 -7.40 12.20
CA LYS A 236 15.06 -8.01 13.27
C LYS A 236 15.11 -9.54 13.16
N ALA A 237 13.98 -10.18 12.87
CA ALA A 237 13.94 -11.64 12.72
C ALA A 237 14.74 -12.10 11.48
N ILE A 238 14.70 -11.35 10.38
CA ILE A 238 15.53 -11.63 9.19
C ILE A 238 17.02 -11.47 9.50
N GLU A 239 17.40 -10.42 10.23
CA GLU A 239 18.79 -10.21 10.68
C GLU A 239 19.30 -11.36 11.55
N ASN A 240 18.42 -11.90 12.42
CA ASN A 240 18.74 -13.03 13.32
C ASN A 240 18.54 -14.41 12.66
N GLU A 241 18.19 -14.50 11.38
CA GLU A 241 17.86 -15.74 10.66
C GLU A 241 16.70 -16.52 11.30
N GLU A 242 15.78 -15.83 11.98
CA GLU A 242 14.60 -16.39 12.60
C GLU A 242 13.50 -16.63 11.55
N LYS A 243 12.80 -17.76 11.64
CA LYS A 243 11.74 -18.13 10.67
C LYS A 243 10.42 -17.45 10.93
N GLU A 244 10.20 -16.98 12.14
CA GLU A 244 8.97 -16.35 12.60
C GLU A 244 9.32 -15.20 13.53
N TRP A 245 8.45 -14.20 13.60
CA TRP A 245 8.55 -13.09 14.52
C TRP A 245 7.24 -12.86 15.26
N GLU A 246 7.34 -12.23 16.40
CA GLU A 246 6.21 -11.85 17.24
C GLU A 246 6.42 -10.44 17.75
N THR A 247 5.35 -9.67 17.79
CA THR A 247 5.34 -8.33 18.39
C THR A 247 3.94 -7.98 18.86
N GLU A 248 3.83 -6.97 19.72
CA GLU A 248 2.53 -6.41 20.09
C GLU A 248 2.12 -5.34 19.07
N ILE A 249 0.92 -5.48 18.53
CA ILE A 249 0.26 -4.50 17.66
C ILE A 249 -1.11 -4.22 18.24
N ASP A 250 -1.40 -2.95 18.52
CA ASP A 250 -2.70 -2.52 19.04
C ASP A 250 -3.14 -3.26 20.32
N GLY A 251 -2.18 -3.52 21.23
CA GLY A 251 -2.41 -4.24 22.49
C GLY A 251 -2.62 -5.76 22.35
N CYS A 252 -2.44 -6.31 21.16
CA CYS A 252 -2.60 -7.72 20.87
C CYS A 252 -1.32 -8.33 20.27
N ILE A 253 -1.11 -9.63 20.51
CA ILE A 253 0.04 -10.32 19.94
C ILE A 253 -0.19 -10.60 18.47
N TRP A 254 0.75 -10.14 17.65
CA TRP A 254 0.84 -10.48 16.24
C TRP A 254 2.01 -11.42 16.01
N ARG A 255 1.73 -12.58 15.42
CA ARG A 255 2.76 -13.56 15.03
C ARG A 255 2.69 -13.84 13.55
N GLN A 256 3.84 -13.82 12.87
CA GLN A 256 3.94 -14.06 11.44
C GLN A 256 5.27 -14.73 11.09
N LYS A 257 5.30 -15.46 9.97
CA LYS A 257 6.56 -15.95 9.39
C LYS A 257 7.39 -14.79 8.85
N SER A 258 8.70 -14.91 8.98
CA SER A 258 9.62 -13.90 8.46
C SER A 258 9.52 -13.79 6.94
N PHE A 259 9.47 -12.55 6.45
CA PHE A 259 9.33 -12.26 5.03
C PHE A 259 10.44 -11.30 4.56
N PRO A 260 11.46 -11.82 3.84
CA PRO A 260 12.65 -11.05 3.47
C PRO A 260 12.37 -9.78 2.68
N TYR A 261 11.32 -9.75 1.88
CA TYR A 261 10.96 -8.55 1.10
C TYR A 261 10.64 -7.36 2.00
N GLN A 262 9.83 -7.54 3.05
CA GLN A 262 9.50 -6.46 3.98
C GLN A 262 10.72 -5.94 4.77
N ALA A 263 11.75 -6.75 5.00
CA ALA A 263 13.00 -6.25 5.55
C ALA A 263 13.73 -5.30 4.60
N LYS A 264 13.58 -5.51 3.27
CA LYS A 264 14.09 -4.54 2.27
C LYS A 264 13.30 -3.24 2.26
N CYS A 265 11.99 -3.27 2.51
CA CYS A 265 11.18 -2.05 2.64
C CYS A 265 11.75 -1.12 3.73
N LEU A 266 12.08 -1.65 4.90
CA LEU A 266 12.74 -0.87 5.96
C LEU A 266 14.11 -0.32 5.52
N MET A 267 14.90 -1.12 4.82
CA MET A 267 16.19 -0.69 4.27
C MET A 267 16.00 0.49 3.30
N TRP A 268 15.05 0.38 2.36
CA TRP A 268 14.77 1.43 1.38
C TRP A 268 14.20 2.70 2.01
N ILE A 269 13.34 2.61 3.02
CA ILE A 269 12.90 3.78 3.79
C ILE A 269 14.10 4.53 4.38
N ASN A 270 15.07 3.80 4.94
CA ASN A 270 16.30 4.40 5.49
C ASN A 270 17.21 4.97 4.41
N GLU A 271 17.32 4.32 3.25
CA GLU A 271 18.07 4.85 2.11
C GLU A 271 17.48 6.19 1.63
N GLU A 272 16.16 6.28 1.45
CA GLU A 272 15.47 7.52 1.08
C GLU A 272 15.66 8.63 2.13
N TYR A 273 15.56 8.31 3.42
CA TYR A 273 15.84 9.26 4.47
C TYR A 273 17.31 9.75 4.45
N ASN A 274 18.26 8.86 4.21
CA ASN A 274 19.68 9.21 4.20
C ASN A 274 20.07 10.08 3.02
N LEU A 275 19.32 10.07 1.93
CA LEU A 275 19.51 10.97 0.78
C LEU A 275 19.08 12.42 1.05
N LEU A 276 18.30 12.66 2.10
CA LEU A 276 17.85 14.00 2.48
C LEU A 276 19.00 14.88 2.98
N SER A 277 18.89 16.18 2.70
CA SER A 277 19.76 17.18 3.33
C SER A 277 19.50 17.26 4.84
N ASP A 278 20.44 17.82 5.61
CA ASP A 278 20.25 18.00 7.05
C ASP A 278 19.01 18.86 7.37
N ILE A 279 18.72 19.85 6.55
CA ILE A 279 17.52 20.71 6.69
C ILE A 279 16.26 19.89 6.48
N ASP A 280 16.20 19.05 5.44
CA ASP A 280 15.02 18.23 5.14
C ASP A 280 14.86 17.10 6.15
N LYS A 281 15.96 16.54 6.69
CA LYS A 281 15.92 15.60 7.83
C LYS A 281 15.27 16.23 9.06
N VAL A 282 15.57 17.50 9.36
CA VAL A 282 14.91 18.21 10.47
C VAL A 282 13.40 18.29 10.26
N LYS A 283 12.96 18.66 9.04
CA LYS A 283 11.51 18.69 8.69
C LYS A 283 10.87 17.31 8.85
N VAL A 284 11.47 16.27 8.30
CA VAL A 284 10.96 14.89 8.39
C VAL A 284 10.90 14.44 9.85
N ASN A 285 11.94 14.66 10.63
CA ASN A 285 11.97 14.29 12.05
C ASN A 285 10.86 14.99 12.86
N ASP A 286 10.61 16.27 12.58
CA ASP A 286 9.52 17.01 13.22
C ASP A 286 8.15 16.47 12.84
N LEU A 287 7.95 16.14 11.56
CA LEU A 287 6.72 15.54 11.06
C LEU A 287 6.43 14.17 11.69
N LEU A 288 7.44 13.31 11.80
CA LEU A 288 7.32 11.96 12.33
C LEU A 288 7.24 11.92 13.87
N LYS A 289 7.68 12.97 14.53
CA LYS A 289 7.78 13.02 16.01
C LYS A 289 6.46 12.73 16.71
N GLY A 290 6.48 11.73 17.58
CA GLY A 290 5.33 11.32 18.39
C GLY A 290 4.25 10.54 17.61
N THR A 291 4.52 10.15 16.38
CA THR A 291 3.62 9.30 15.58
C THR A 291 3.94 7.81 15.70
N GLY A 292 5.13 7.48 16.19
CA GLY A 292 5.67 6.12 16.17
C GLY A 292 6.50 5.80 14.91
N CYS A 293 6.35 6.59 13.83
CA CYS A 293 7.11 6.42 12.59
C CYS A 293 8.57 6.86 12.72
N GLU A 294 8.91 7.72 13.70
CA GLU A 294 10.29 8.08 14.03
C GLU A 294 11.17 6.86 14.33
N ARG A 295 10.57 5.73 14.70
CA ARG A 295 11.27 4.46 14.97
C ARG A 295 11.80 3.77 13.71
N LEU A 296 11.29 4.12 12.53
CA LEU A 296 11.76 3.58 11.25
C LEU A 296 13.13 4.13 10.87
N ILE A 297 13.48 5.29 11.38
CA ILE A 297 14.69 6.02 11.00
C ILE A 297 15.78 5.71 12.01
N VAL A 298 16.83 5.06 11.54
CA VAL A 298 18.04 4.82 12.33
C VAL A 298 18.93 6.06 12.18
N SER A 299 19.08 6.80 13.27
CA SER A 299 20.00 7.95 13.37
C SER A 299 21.47 7.51 13.43
#